data_a2b5746255716e0a6becb389d8de15c8
#
_entry.id   a2b5746255716e0a6becb389d8de15c8
#
_cell.length_a   1.000
_cell.length_b   1.000
_cell.length_c   1.000
_cell.angle_alpha   90.00
_cell.angle_beta   90.00
_cell.angle_gamma   90.00
#
_symmetry.space_group_name_H-M   'P 1'
#
loop_
_entity.id
_entity.type
_entity.pdbx_description
1 polymer ?
#
loop_
_entity_poly.entity_id
_entity_poly.type
_entity_poly.pdbx_seq_one_letter_code
_entity_poly.pdbx_strand_id
1 'polypeptide(L)'
;MRALLIGGMSFAAVLIGAVAPGFAADAGRGEQLFVECASCHTLEKGVHNVGPTLAGVLQRKAGSYDDYRYSPAMKRSNITWTPEELDKFIADPQMAVPANRMPYAGMTSAADRADLIAYLQRASQ
;
A
#
# COMPACT_ATOMS: atom_id res chain seq x y z
N MET A 1 -54.20 52.55 -8.66
CA MET A 1 -53.12 51.86 -9.36
C MET A 1 -52.38 50.96 -8.38
N ARG A 2 -52.55 49.65 -8.53
CA ARG A 2 -51.88 48.66 -7.67
C ARG A 2 -50.77 48.02 -8.47
N ALA A 3 -49.52 48.21 -8.03
CA ALA A 3 -48.33 47.56 -8.63
C ALA A 3 -48.18 46.17 -8.03
N LEU A 4 -48.21 45.14 -8.90
CA LEU A 4 -47.96 43.77 -8.54
C LEU A 4 -46.44 43.54 -8.60
N LEU A 5 -45.83 43.23 -7.45
CA LEU A 5 -44.42 42.78 -7.38
C LEU A 5 -44.38 41.25 -7.60
N ILE A 6 -43.83 40.84 -8.74
CA ILE A 6 -43.58 39.46 -9.06
C ILE A 6 -42.22 39.08 -8.45
N GLY A 7 -42.25 38.33 -7.35
CA GLY A 7 -41.04 37.76 -6.73
C GLY A 7 -40.50 36.62 -7.57
N GLY A 8 -39.32 36.82 -8.14
CA GLY A 8 -38.60 35.75 -8.84
C GLY A 8 -37.99 34.76 -7.84
N MET A 9 -38.43 33.50 -7.87
CA MET A 9 -37.84 32.40 -7.12
C MET A 9 -36.65 31.86 -7.92
N SER A 10 -35.42 32.19 -7.50
CA SER A 10 -34.20 31.56 -8.03
C SER A 10 -34.06 30.15 -7.50
N PHE A 11 -34.23 29.16 -8.36
CA PHE A 11 -33.86 27.76 -8.07
C PHE A 11 -32.34 27.63 -8.22
N ALA A 12 -31.63 27.46 -7.10
CA ALA A 12 -30.25 27.06 -7.13
C ALA A 12 -30.19 25.55 -7.45
N ALA A 13 -29.67 25.20 -8.63
CA ALA A 13 -29.42 23.84 -9.00
C ALA A 13 -28.20 23.32 -8.22
N VAL A 14 -28.41 22.43 -7.25
CA VAL A 14 -27.35 21.69 -6.57
C VAL A 14 -26.85 20.61 -7.52
N LEU A 15 -25.67 20.79 -8.07
CA LEU A 15 -24.96 19.77 -8.81
C LEU A 15 -24.45 18.71 -7.82
N ILE A 16 -25.17 17.62 -7.68
CA ILE A 16 -24.72 16.44 -6.95
C ILE A 16 -23.68 15.76 -7.86
N GLY A 17 -22.40 16.03 -7.60
CA GLY A 17 -21.32 15.32 -8.27
C GLY A 17 -21.42 13.82 -7.96
N ALA A 18 -21.63 13.01 -8.98
CA ALA A 18 -21.56 11.55 -8.86
C ALA A 18 -20.11 11.16 -8.52
N VAL A 19 -19.87 10.77 -7.27
CA VAL A 19 -18.61 10.11 -6.88
C VAL A 19 -18.63 8.73 -7.53
N ALA A 20 -17.76 8.52 -8.52
CA ALA A 20 -17.56 7.21 -9.09
C ALA A 20 -17.16 6.22 -7.98
N PRO A 21 -17.73 5.01 -7.92
CA PRO A 21 -17.30 4.01 -6.96
C PRO A 21 -15.84 3.67 -7.24
N GLY A 22 -14.94 4.10 -6.35
CA GLY A 22 -13.57 3.62 -6.35
C GLY A 22 -13.62 2.12 -6.07
N PHE A 23 -12.96 1.31 -6.92
CA PHE A 23 -12.83 -0.12 -6.65
C PHE A 23 -12.07 -0.29 -5.33
N ALA A 24 -12.71 -0.93 -4.35
CA ALA A 24 -12.03 -1.33 -3.11
C ALA A 24 -10.98 -2.39 -3.44
N ALA A 25 -9.81 -2.31 -2.79
CA ALA A 25 -8.76 -3.31 -2.95
C ALA A 25 -9.23 -4.70 -2.50
N ASP A 26 -8.88 -5.73 -3.27
CA ASP A 26 -9.30 -7.11 -3.06
C ASP A 26 -8.18 -7.91 -2.38
N ALA A 27 -8.30 -8.12 -1.07
CA ALA A 27 -7.35 -8.89 -0.29
C ALA A 27 -7.32 -10.40 -0.68
N GLY A 28 -8.40 -10.95 -1.22
CA GLY A 28 -8.41 -12.33 -1.73
C GLY A 28 -7.56 -12.47 -2.99
N ARG A 29 -7.63 -11.49 -3.89
CA ARG A 29 -6.72 -11.42 -5.03
C ARG A 29 -5.29 -11.10 -4.59
N GLY A 30 -5.11 -10.27 -3.55
CA GLY A 30 -3.82 -9.98 -2.94
C GLY A 30 -3.12 -11.23 -2.40
N GLU A 31 -3.87 -12.19 -1.84
CA GLU A 31 -3.35 -13.48 -1.41
C GLU A 31 -2.76 -14.28 -2.57
N GLN A 32 -3.42 -14.27 -3.72
CA GLN A 32 -2.90 -14.93 -4.93
C GLN A 32 -1.62 -14.25 -5.43
N LEU A 33 -1.54 -12.93 -5.36
CA LEU A 33 -0.36 -12.16 -5.74
C LEU A 33 0.81 -12.36 -4.77
N PHE A 34 0.52 -12.65 -3.50
CA PHE A 34 1.53 -12.88 -2.47
C PHE A 34 2.45 -14.08 -2.77
N VAL A 35 2.07 -14.98 -3.67
CA VAL A 35 2.91 -16.10 -4.10
C VAL A 35 4.29 -15.65 -4.60
N GLU A 36 4.37 -14.47 -5.22
CA GLU A 36 5.65 -13.88 -5.66
C GLU A 36 6.56 -13.53 -4.47
N CYS A 37 5.99 -13.20 -3.33
CA CYS A 37 6.70 -12.82 -2.11
C CYS A 37 7.03 -14.04 -1.24
N ALA A 38 6.15 -15.04 -1.22
CA ALA A 38 6.23 -16.22 -0.37
C ALA A 38 7.44 -17.11 -0.65
N SER A 39 8.06 -17.00 -1.83
CA SER A 39 9.30 -17.72 -2.13
C SER A 39 10.48 -17.26 -1.27
N CYS A 40 10.44 -16.03 -0.75
CA CYS A 40 11.51 -15.45 0.05
C CYS A 40 11.08 -14.97 1.44
N HIS A 41 9.79 -14.70 1.64
CA HIS A 41 9.25 -14.16 2.89
C HIS A 41 8.25 -15.10 3.55
N THR A 42 8.21 -15.10 4.88
CA THR A 42 7.16 -15.76 5.66
C THR A 42 6.20 -14.74 6.23
N LEU A 43 5.07 -15.21 6.74
CA LEU A 43 4.14 -14.45 7.59
C LEU A 43 4.19 -14.92 9.06
N GLU A 44 5.15 -15.80 9.38
CA GLU A 44 5.35 -16.28 10.75
C GLU A 44 6.25 -15.33 11.53
N LYS A 45 5.80 -14.96 12.72
CA LYS A 45 6.55 -14.06 13.60
C LYS A 45 7.89 -14.67 14.01
N GLY A 46 8.97 -13.93 13.77
CA GLY A 46 10.34 -14.36 14.12
C GLY A 46 10.94 -15.40 13.18
N VAL A 47 10.24 -15.78 12.12
CA VAL A 47 10.76 -16.76 11.14
C VAL A 47 11.19 -16.04 9.87
N HIS A 48 12.50 -15.82 9.74
CA HIS A 48 13.12 -15.26 8.54
C HIS A 48 13.44 -16.38 7.53
N ASN A 49 13.47 -16.00 6.26
CA ASN A 49 13.90 -16.85 5.16
C ASN A 49 14.96 -16.08 4.34
N VAL A 50 14.96 -16.17 3.02
CA VAL A 50 15.82 -15.32 2.14
C VAL A 50 15.58 -13.83 2.43
N GLY A 51 14.32 -13.44 2.60
CA GLY A 51 13.91 -12.14 3.11
C GLY A 51 13.48 -12.20 4.58
N PRO A 52 13.34 -11.04 5.24
CA PRO A 52 12.82 -10.99 6.61
C PRO A 52 11.35 -11.39 6.65
N THR A 53 10.89 -11.88 7.80
CA THR A 53 9.45 -12.12 7.97
C THR A 53 8.66 -10.85 7.72
N LEU A 54 7.51 -10.98 7.07
CA LEU A 54 6.53 -9.89 6.87
C LEU A 54 5.47 -9.85 7.98
N ALA A 55 5.55 -10.74 8.99
CA ALA A 55 4.70 -10.63 10.16
C ALA A 55 4.85 -9.25 10.81
N GLY A 56 3.74 -8.56 11.04
CA GLY A 56 3.73 -7.21 11.61
C GLY A 56 4.44 -6.14 10.75
N VAL A 57 4.52 -6.32 9.43
CA VAL A 57 5.25 -5.39 8.55
C VAL A 57 4.63 -4.00 8.54
N LEU A 58 3.30 -3.90 8.60
CA LEU A 58 2.61 -2.61 8.63
C LEU A 58 2.98 -1.84 9.89
N GLN A 59 3.36 -0.56 9.69
CA GLN A 59 3.82 0.36 10.73
C GLN A 59 5.17 -0.02 11.38
N ARG A 60 5.85 -1.06 10.90
CA ARG A 60 7.19 -1.42 11.35
C ARG A 60 8.24 -0.57 10.65
N LYS A 61 9.29 -0.20 11.37
CA LYS A 61 10.45 0.48 10.80
C LYS A 61 11.25 -0.47 9.90
N ALA A 62 11.64 0.00 8.73
CA ALA A 62 12.51 -0.75 7.82
C ALA A 62 13.86 -1.06 8.48
N GLY A 63 14.37 -2.26 8.22
CA GLY A 63 15.66 -2.67 8.76
C GLY A 63 15.71 -2.88 10.27
N SER A 64 14.56 -3.13 10.92
CA SER A 64 14.44 -3.10 12.38
C SER A 64 14.69 -4.42 13.10
N TYR A 65 14.72 -5.56 12.41
CA TYR A 65 15.08 -6.82 13.07
C TYR A 65 16.58 -6.93 13.30
N ASP A 66 17.00 -7.21 14.52
CA ASP A 66 18.41 -7.38 14.89
C ASP A 66 18.97 -8.72 14.41
N ASP A 67 18.11 -9.74 14.30
CA ASP A 67 18.43 -11.11 13.89
C ASP A 67 18.30 -11.35 12.39
N TYR A 68 18.07 -10.31 11.58
CA TYR A 68 18.08 -10.38 10.13
C TYR A 68 19.15 -9.47 9.51
N ARG A 69 19.86 -10.01 8.53
CA ARG A 69 20.98 -9.29 7.88
C ARG A 69 20.51 -8.40 6.73
N TYR A 70 19.98 -7.24 7.06
CA TYR A 70 19.63 -6.21 6.07
C TYR A 70 20.83 -5.62 5.34
N SER A 71 20.59 -5.05 4.15
CA SER A 71 21.56 -4.16 3.52
C SER A 71 21.79 -2.91 4.38
N PRO A 72 22.99 -2.30 4.32
CA PRO A 72 23.22 -1.00 4.96
C PRO A 72 22.25 0.08 4.47
N ALA A 73 21.86 0.04 3.20
CA ALA A 73 20.89 0.97 2.62
C ALA A 73 19.52 0.84 3.29
N MET A 74 19.02 -0.38 3.50
CA MET A 74 17.74 -0.62 4.18
C MET A 74 17.78 -0.14 5.64
N LYS A 75 18.87 -0.41 6.35
CA LYS A 75 19.04 0.06 7.73
C LYS A 75 19.04 1.58 7.86
N ARG A 76 19.57 2.30 6.87
CA ARG A 76 19.64 3.77 6.86
C ARG A 76 18.44 4.46 6.22
N SER A 77 17.50 3.71 5.67
CA SER A 77 16.41 4.27 4.87
C SER A 77 15.45 5.17 5.66
N ASN A 78 15.35 5.00 6.97
CA ASN A 78 14.39 5.69 7.85
C ASN A 78 12.90 5.51 7.47
N ILE A 79 12.60 4.52 6.67
CA ILE A 79 11.23 4.21 6.24
C ILE A 79 10.47 3.54 7.38
N THR A 80 9.24 3.94 7.59
CA THR A 80 8.22 3.17 8.32
C THR A 80 7.25 2.61 7.29
N TRP A 81 7.02 1.30 7.31
CA TRP A 81 6.20 0.61 6.31
C TRP A 81 4.72 0.95 6.48
N THR A 82 4.34 2.14 6.03
CA THR A 82 2.92 2.47 5.80
C THR A 82 2.45 1.83 4.49
N PRO A 83 1.13 1.74 4.24
CA PRO A 83 0.63 1.28 2.94
C PRO A 83 1.23 2.06 1.76
N GLU A 84 1.42 3.36 1.90
CA GLU A 84 1.99 4.24 0.86
C GLU A 84 3.48 3.95 0.62
N GLU A 85 4.26 3.71 1.67
CA GLU A 85 5.67 3.38 1.55
C GLU A 85 5.87 1.95 1.00
N LEU A 86 4.99 1.01 1.37
CA LEU A 86 4.97 -0.32 0.77
C LEU A 86 4.63 -0.25 -0.73
N ASP A 87 3.65 0.57 -1.11
CA ASP A 87 3.30 0.76 -2.53
C ASP A 87 4.49 1.22 -3.36
N LYS A 88 5.20 2.25 -2.90
CA LYS A 88 6.41 2.76 -3.56
C LYS A 88 7.50 1.70 -3.65
N PHE A 89 7.74 0.99 -2.55
CA PHE A 89 8.80 -0.02 -2.49
C PHE A 89 8.50 -1.23 -3.37
N ILE A 90 7.27 -1.73 -3.35
CA ILE A 90 6.84 -2.86 -4.18
C ILE A 90 6.80 -2.47 -5.66
N ALA A 91 6.50 -1.21 -5.99
CA ALA A 91 6.51 -0.73 -7.37
C ALA A 91 7.91 -0.80 -7.99
N ASP A 92 8.93 -0.36 -7.27
CA ASP A 92 10.34 -0.40 -7.69
C ASP A 92 11.25 -0.37 -6.45
N PRO A 93 11.68 -1.54 -5.97
CA PRO A 93 12.51 -1.62 -4.77
C PRO A 93 13.84 -0.88 -4.88
N GLN A 94 14.48 -0.88 -6.06
CA GLN A 94 15.77 -0.22 -6.25
C GLN A 94 15.65 1.29 -6.37
N MET A 95 14.52 1.79 -6.86
CA MET A 95 14.22 3.22 -6.86
C MET A 95 13.91 3.71 -5.43
N ALA A 96 13.11 2.96 -4.68
CA ALA A 96 12.70 3.34 -3.33
C ALA A 96 13.84 3.28 -2.32
N VAL A 97 14.67 2.23 -2.38
CA VAL A 97 15.85 2.04 -1.52
C VAL A 97 17.02 1.56 -2.38
N PRO A 98 17.76 2.46 -3.02
CA PRO A 98 18.92 2.10 -3.84
C PRO A 98 19.93 1.28 -3.03
N ALA A 99 20.49 0.25 -3.65
CA ALA A 99 21.41 -0.72 -3.04
C ALA A 99 20.79 -1.60 -1.93
N ASN A 100 19.45 -1.77 -1.91
CA ASN A 100 18.84 -2.85 -1.17
C ASN A 100 19.22 -4.21 -1.80
N ARG A 101 19.07 -5.29 -1.03
CA ARG A 101 19.45 -6.64 -1.46
C ARG A 101 18.28 -7.51 -1.94
N MET A 102 17.08 -6.97 -2.03
CA MET A 102 15.91 -7.70 -2.49
C MET A 102 15.93 -7.85 -4.02
N PRO A 103 16.10 -9.07 -4.56
CA PRO A 103 16.22 -9.29 -6.00
C PRO A 103 14.83 -9.38 -6.65
N TYR A 104 14.04 -8.33 -6.53
CA TYR A 104 12.68 -8.22 -7.05
C TYR A 104 12.60 -6.99 -7.98
N ALA A 105 12.11 -7.22 -9.20
CA ALA A 105 12.04 -6.17 -10.21
C ALA A 105 10.95 -5.12 -9.95
N GLY A 106 9.94 -5.50 -9.17
CA GLY A 106 8.81 -4.65 -8.84
C GLY A 106 7.50 -5.12 -9.49
N MET A 107 6.40 -4.63 -8.95
CA MET A 107 5.04 -4.87 -9.42
C MET A 107 4.49 -3.58 -10.03
N THR A 108 4.38 -3.55 -11.37
CA THR A 108 4.02 -2.32 -12.10
C THR A 108 2.56 -1.92 -11.98
N SER A 109 1.66 -2.90 -11.83
CA SER A 109 0.22 -2.66 -11.69
C SER A 109 -0.11 -2.05 -10.33
N ALA A 110 -0.59 -0.81 -10.30
CA ALA A 110 -1.03 -0.16 -9.07
C ALA A 110 -2.22 -0.87 -8.41
N ALA A 111 -3.13 -1.44 -9.22
CA ALA A 111 -4.26 -2.22 -8.70
C ALA A 111 -3.78 -3.49 -7.99
N ASP A 112 -2.81 -4.20 -8.57
CA ASP A 112 -2.22 -5.41 -7.98
C ASP A 112 -1.50 -5.09 -6.67
N ARG A 113 -0.75 -3.98 -6.62
CA ARG A 113 -0.10 -3.53 -5.38
C ARG A 113 -1.11 -3.19 -4.28
N ALA A 114 -2.21 -2.53 -4.65
CA ALA A 114 -3.28 -2.22 -3.69
C ALA A 114 -3.91 -3.49 -3.10
N ASP A 115 -4.18 -4.50 -3.95
CA ASP A 115 -4.72 -5.78 -3.53
C ASP A 115 -3.74 -6.54 -2.62
N LEU A 116 -2.45 -6.57 -3.00
CA LEU A 116 -1.40 -7.19 -2.19
C LEU A 116 -1.25 -6.51 -0.81
N ILE A 117 -1.26 -5.19 -0.76
CA ILE A 117 -1.17 -4.43 0.49
C ILE A 117 -2.40 -4.68 1.37
N ALA A 118 -3.60 -4.75 0.78
CA ALA A 118 -4.81 -5.11 1.51
C ALA A 118 -4.73 -6.53 2.13
N TYR A 119 -4.13 -7.48 1.41
CA TYR A 119 -3.84 -8.80 1.96
C TYR A 119 -2.85 -8.74 3.12
N LEU A 120 -1.73 -8.03 2.98
CA LEU A 120 -0.73 -7.87 4.04
C LEU A 120 -1.31 -7.20 5.29
N GLN A 121 -2.16 -6.21 5.14
CA GLN A 121 -2.86 -5.56 6.27
C GLN A 121 -3.67 -6.55 7.10
N ARG A 122 -4.21 -7.58 6.47
CA ARG A 122 -5.03 -8.62 7.12
C ARG A 122 -4.19 -9.80 7.62
N ALA A 123 -3.23 -10.26 6.84
CA ALA A 123 -2.53 -11.52 7.04
C ALA A 123 -1.22 -11.40 7.83
N SER A 124 -0.64 -10.20 7.94
CA SER A 124 0.66 -9.98 8.60
C SER A 124 0.57 -9.57 10.07
N GLN A 125 -0.61 -9.59 10.67
CA GLN A 125 -0.84 -9.17 12.06
C GLN A 125 -0.30 -10.17 13.09
#